data_2e8521976870d48a55a01ec51f3eeecd
#
_entry.id   2e8521976870d48a55a01ec51f3eeecd
#
_cell.length_a   1.000
_cell.length_b   1.000
_cell.length_c   1.000
_cell.angle_alpha   90.00
_cell.angle_beta   90.00
_cell.angle_gamma   90.00
#
_symmetry.space_group_name_H-M   'P 1'
#
loop_
_entity.id
_entity.type
_entity.pdbx_description
1 polymer ?
#
loop_
_entity_poly.entity_id
_entity_poly.type
_entity_poly.pdbx_seq_one_letter_code
_entity_poly.pdbx_strand_id
1 'polypeptide(L)'
;IPNDKPLKKGDIVNVDVTVITPEGWYGDNSRMYLIGECSIAAKRLSAITFEAMWHGILQVKPGAHLGDIGHTIQKFAEGQGFSVVREFCGHGIGKRFHEEPQVLHYGRPGTLEKLEPGMVFTIEPMINAGRRDIKEFGNDGWTIVTKDHSLSAQWEHTILVTPTGYEVMTLSAGSPALPDFVTATST
;
A
#
# COMPACT_ATOMS: atom_id res chain seq x y z
N ILE A 1 5.48 17.47 -5.27
CA ILE A 1 6.50 18.51 -5.46
C ILE A 1 6.75 19.18 -4.12
N PRO A 2 7.98 19.19 -3.60
CA PRO A 2 8.31 19.85 -2.33
C PRO A 2 7.93 21.32 -2.34
N ASN A 3 7.47 21.83 -1.20
CA ASN A 3 7.13 23.23 -1.00
C ASN A 3 7.34 23.63 0.47
N ASP A 4 7.22 24.93 0.78
CA ASP A 4 7.48 25.48 2.11
C ASP A 4 6.25 25.39 3.06
N LYS A 5 5.20 24.67 2.69
CA LYS A 5 4.00 24.54 3.53
C LYS A 5 4.29 23.64 4.73
N PRO A 6 4.30 24.16 5.96
CA PRO A 6 4.56 23.34 7.14
C PRO A 6 3.41 22.42 7.45
N LEU A 7 3.73 21.24 7.97
CA LEU A 7 2.72 20.31 8.53
C LEU A 7 2.10 20.94 9.79
N LYS A 8 0.81 20.70 9.97
CA LYS A 8 0.04 21.23 11.10
C LYS A 8 -0.50 20.09 11.96
N LYS A 9 -0.76 20.38 13.22
CA LYS A 9 -1.46 19.48 14.12
C LYS A 9 -2.82 19.09 13.50
N GLY A 10 -3.08 17.78 13.39
CA GLY A 10 -4.25 17.22 12.74
C GLY A 10 -4.02 16.73 11.33
N ASP A 11 -2.91 17.10 10.68
CA ASP A 11 -2.56 16.56 9.36
C ASP A 11 -2.19 15.07 9.45
N ILE A 12 -2.52 14.34 8.39
CA ILE A 12 -1.95 13.03 8.10
C ILE A 12 -1.07 13.16 6.86
N VAL A 13 0.09 12.53 6.89
CA VAL A 13 1.04 12.60 5.77
C VAL A 13 1.59 11.21 5.48
N ASN A 14 1.61 10.86 4.21
CA ASN A 14 2.36 9.70 3.72
C ASN A 14 3.79 10.17 3.38
N VAL A 15 4.77 9.41 3.83
CA VAL A 15 6.16 9.56 3.41
C VAL A 15 6.51 8.30 2.65
N ASP A 16 6.77 8.47 1.37
CA ASP A 16 7.09 7.44 0.41
C ASP A 16 8.55 7.59 -0.02
N VAL A 17 9.32 6.51 0.12
CA VAL A 17 10.77 6.55 -0.06
C VAL A 17 11.25 5.33 -0.84
N THR A 18 11.79 5.59 -2.02
CA THR A 18 12.53 4.61 -2.80
C THR A 18 14.03 4.74 -2.54
N VAL A 19 14.69 3.63 -2.32
CA VAL A 19 16.15 3.55 -2.18
C VAL A 19 16.75 2.67 -3.27
N ILE A 20 18.01 2.92 -3.60
CA ILE A 20 18.80 2.10 -4.53
C ILE A 20 20.03 1.59 -3.79
N THR A 21 20.23 0.28 -3.76
CA THR A 21 21.44 -0.30 -3.18
C THR A 21 22.66 -0.04 -4.06
N PRO A 22 23.90 -0.16 -3.52
CA PRO A 22 25.12 -0.02 -4.34
C PRO A 22 25.15 -0.96 -5.56
N GLU A 23 24.52 -2.13 -5.45
CA GLU A 23 24.39 -3.11 -6.54
C GLU A 23 23.29 -2.77 -7.56
N GLY A 24 22.56 -1.66 -7.35
CA GLY A 24 21.52 -1.14 -8.23
C GLY A 24 20.16 -1.85 -8.07
N TRP A 25 19.86 -2.40 -6.92
CA TRP A 25 18.52 -2.90 -6.60
C TRP A 25 17.67 -1.81 -5.96
N TYR A 26 16.43 -1.70 -6.39
CA TYR A 26 15.45 -0.79 -5.82
C TYR A 26 14.70 -1.47 -4.65
N GLY A 27 14.38 -0.69 -3.64
CA GLY A 27 13.45 -1.05 -2.58
C GLY A 27 12.56 0.13 -2.28
N ASP A 28 11.26 -0.12 -2.14
CA ASP A 28 10.24 0.90 -2.00
C ASP A 28 9.36 0.66 -0.79
N ASN A 29 9.04 1.74 -0.08
CA ASN A 29 8.24 1.65 1.13
C ASN A 29 7.60 3.00 1.47
N SER A 30 6.34 2.97 1.83
CA SER A 30 5.68 4.16 2.34
C SER A 30 5.03 3.96 3.71
N ARG A 31 4.89 5.05 4.43
CA ARG A 31 4.34 5.06 5.78
C ARG A 31 3.51 6.31 6.05
N MET A 32 2.39 6.11 6.75
CA MET A 32 1.58 7.21 7.27
C MET A 32 2.11 7.74 8.60
N TYR A 33 2.12 9.06 8.72
CA TYR A 33 2.40 9.77 9.96
C TYR A 33 1.22 10.63 10.37
N LEU A 34 0.86 10.57 11.65
CA LEU A 34 -0.19 11.36 12.26
C LEU A 34 0.48 12.53 12.99
N ILE A 35 0.19 13.76 12.58
CA ILE A 35 0.86 14.94 13.10
C ILE A 35 0.10 15.51 14.30
N GLY A 36 0.63 15.25 15.50
CA GLY A 36 -0.02 15.64 16.75
C GLY A 36 -1.39 14.95 16.94
N GLU A 37 -2.38 15.72 17.42
CA GLU A 37 -3.74 15.20 17.62
C GLU A 37 -4.56 15.24 16.31
N CYS A 38 -4.70 14.08 15.69
CA CYS A 38 -5.56 13.88 14.51
C CYS A 38 -6.98 13.45 14.90
N SER A 39 -7.94 13.70 14.01
CA SER A 39 -9.32 13.27 14.19
C SER A 39 -9.42 11.73 14.29
N ILE A 40 -10.48 11.23 14.94
CA ILE A 40 -10.76 9.79 15.02
C ILE A 40 -10.89 9.19 13.62
N ALA A 41 -11.52 9.91 12.69
CA ALA A 41 -11.68 9.46 11.29
C ALA A 41 -10.32 9.31 10.59
N ALA A 42 -9.39 10.26 10.77
CA ALA A 42 -8.05 10.19 10.19
C ALA A 42 -7.22 9.04 10.77
N LYS A 43 -7.26 8.87 12.10
CA LYS A 43 -6.60 7.74 12.78
C LYS A 43 -7.13 6.40 12.29
N ARG A 44 -8.46 6.28 12.18
CA ARG A 44 -9.12 5.06 11.70
C ARG A 44 -8.76 4.76 10.25
N LEU A 45 -8.78 5.77 9.36
CA LEU A 45 -8.39 5.59 7.96
C LEU A 45 -6.96 5.05 7.85
N SER A 46 -6.00 5.66 8.53
CA SER A 46 -4.60 5.21 8.51
C SER A 46 -4.44 3.77 9.02
N ALA A 47 -5.11 3.41 10.13
CA ALA A 47 -5.07 2.07 10.71
C ALA A 47 -5.67 1.03 9.75
N ILE A 48 -6.87 1.29 9.21
CA ILE A 48 -7.54 0.37 8.29
C ILE A 48 -6.76 0.21 6.98
N THR A 49 -6.09 1.26 6.50
CA THR A 49 -5.22 1.16 5.32
C THR A 49 -4.02 0.25 5.59
N PHE A 50 -3.41 0.36 6.77
CA PHE A 50 -2.32 -0.53 7.20
C PHE A 50 -2.79 -1.98 7.29
N GLU A 51 -3.92 -2.23 7.94
CA GLU A 51 -4.49 -3.57 8.05
C GLU A 51 -4.88 -4.14 6.67
N ALA A 52 -5.46 -3.32 5.77
CA ALA A 52 -5.81 -3.74 4.41
C ALA A 52 -4.56 -4.22 3.63
N MET A 53 -3.45 -3.48 3.73
CA MET A 53 -2.17 -3.90 3.15
C MET A 53 -1.74 -5.27 3.67
N TRP A 54 -1.78 -5.48 5.00
CA TRP A 54 -1.39 -6.75 5.61
C TRP A 54 -2.33 -7.90 5.25
N HIS A 55 -3.62 -7.66 5.12
CA HIS A 55 -4.56 -8.66 4.59
C HIS A 55 -4.18 -9.10 3.17
N GLY A 56 -3.71 -8.17 2.34
CA GLY A 56 -3.16 -8.47 1.01
C GLY A 56 -1.86 -9.27 1.08
N ILE A 57 -0.91 -8.85 1.92
CA ILE A 57 0.39 -9.52 2.10
C ILE A 57 0.21 -10.98 2.51
N LEU A 58 -0.74 -11.28 3.39
CA LEU A 58 -1.04 -12.65 3.83
C LEU A 58 -1.54 -13.59 2.72
N GLN A 59 -1.96 -13.05 1.56
CA GLN A 59 -2.32 -13.87 0.40
C GLN A 59 -1.11 -14.32 -0.42
N VAL A 60 0.07 -13.72 -0.17
CA VAL A 60 1.28 -13.97 -0.96
C VAL A 60 1.87 -15.34 -0.63
N LYS A 61 1.83 -16.23 -1.59
CA LYS A 61 2.48 -17.55 -1.55
C LYS A 61 2.58 -18.10 -2.97
N PRO A 62 3.51 -19.04 -3.23
CA PRO A 62 3.55 -19.72 -4.52
C PRO A 62 2.20 -20.33 -4.90
N GLY A 63 1.77 -20.07 -6.12
CA GLY A 63 0.52 -20.59 -6.66
C GLY A 63 -0.73 -19.75 -6.43
N ALA A 64 -0.70 -18.77 -5.53
CA ALA A 64 -1.74 -17.73 -5.45
C ALA A 64 -1.67 -16.81 -6.67
N HIS A 65 -2.66 -15.94 -6.85
CA HIS A 65 -2.71 -14.99 -7.95
C HIS A 65 -2.68 -13.55 -7.44
N LEU A 66 -2.20 -12.61 -8.24
CA LEU A 66 -2.23 -11.18 -7.89
C LEU A 66 -3.66 -10.69 -7.59
N GLY A 67 -4.67 -11.25 -8.28
CA GLY A 67 -6.08 -10.96 -8.01
C GLY A 67 -6.55 -11.36 -6.61
N ASP A 68 -5.91 -12.33 -5.96
CA ASP A 68 -6.21 -12.72 -4.58
C ASP A 68 -5.84 -11.61 -3.60
N ILE A 69 -4.68 -10.98 -3.84
CA ILE A 69 -4.19 -9.82 -3.08
C ILE A 69 -5.18 -8.67 -3.20
N GLY A 70 -5.46 -8.25 -4.44
CA GLY A 70 -6.35 -7.11 -4.70
C GLY A 70 -7.77 -7.33 -4.19
N HIS A 71 -8.32 -8.52 -4.39
CA HIS A 71 -9.65 -8.87 -3.86
C HIS A 71 -9.72 -8.75 -2.34
N THR A 72 -8.71 -9.28 -1.65
CA THR A 72 -8.69 -9.30 -0.18
C THR A 72 -8.57 -7.89 0.39
N ILE A 73 -7.69 -7.05 -0.17
CA ILE A 73 -7.57 -5.64 0.19
C ILE A 73 -8.89 -4.92 0.00
N GLN A 74 -9.48 -5.03 -1.20
CA GLN A 74 -10.74 -4.39 -1.53
C GLN A 74 -11.87 -4.81 -0.60
N LYS A 75 -12.06 -6.11 -0.41
CA LYS A 75 -13.12 -6.65 0.45
C LYS A 75 -13.00 -6.16 1.88
N PHE A 76 -11.78 -6.13 2.42
CA PHE A 76 -11.55 -5.64 3.78
C PHE A 76 -11.84 -4.14 3.88
N ALA A 77 -11.24 -3.30 3.03
CA ALA A 77 -11.41 -1.86 3.08
C ALA A 77 -12.87 -1.42 2.86
N GLU A 78 -13.56 -2.00 1.85
CA GLU A 78 -14.97 -1.71 1.57
C GLU A 78 -15.89 -2.20 2.71
N GLY A 79 -15.57 -3.33 3.34
CA GLY A 79 -16.26 -3.83 4.54
C GLY A 79 -16.13 -2.91 5.76
N GLN A 80 -15.08 -2.08 5.79
CA GLN A 80 -14.85 -1.05 6.80
C GLN A 80 -15.48 0.30 6.43
N GLY A 81 -16.16 0.41 5.29
CA GLY A 81 -16.82 1.62 4.81
C GLY A 81 -15.89 2.62 4.10
N PHE A 82 -14.72 2.15 3.64
CA PHE A 82 -13.76 2.91 2.85
C PHE A 82 -13.80 2.48 1.38
N SER A 83 -13.05 3.15 0.51
CA SER A 83 -12.98 2.79 -0.89
C SER A 83 -11.53 2.71 -1.39
N VAL A 84 -11.26 1.80 -2.32
CA VAL A 84 -9.93 1.59 -2.90
C VAL A 84 -9.80 2.39 -4.19
N VAL A 85 -8.74 3.19 -4.30
CA VAL A 85 -8.35 3.89 -5.53
C VAL A 85 -7.95 2.86 -6.59
N ARG A 86 -8.33 3.08 -7.86
CA ARG A 86 -8.12 2.12 -8.95
C ARG A 86 -7.18 2.59 -10.05
N GLU A 87 -6.84 3.86 -10.04
CA GLU A 87 -6.00 4.50 -11.04
C GLU A 87 -4.50 4.29 -10.78
N PHE A 88 -4.16 3.83 -9.58
CA PHE A 88 -2.80 3.49 -9.16
C PHE A 88 -2.74 2.04 -8.68
N CYS A 89 -1.57 1.45 -8.78
CA CYS A 89 -1.31 0.07 -8.41
C CYS A 89 0.11 -0.10 -7.87
N GLY A 90 0.36 -1.19 -7.19
CA GLY A 90 1.70 -1.67 -6.93
C GLY A 90 2.34 -2.23 -8.21
N HIS A 91 3.60 -2.54 -8.14
CA HIS A 91 4.41 -2.89 -9.30
C HIS A 91 5.52 -3.89 -8.95
N GLY A 92 5.97 -4.64 -9.95
CA GLY A 92 7.23 -5.36 -9.87
C GLY A 92 8.37 -4.39 -9.59
N ILE A 93 9.37 -4.81 -8.84
CA ILE A 93 10.52 -3.99 -8.46
C ILE A 93 11.80 -4.86 -8.42
N GLY A 94 12.91 -4.31 -8.88
CA GLY A 94 14.16 -5.06 -8.95
C GLY A 94 15.32 -4.19 -9.39
N LYS A 95 15.84 -4.43 -10.59
CA LYS A 95 16.86 -3.57 -11.23
C LYS A 95 16.25 -2.34 -11.91
N ARG A 96 14.93 -2.28 -11.99
CA ARG A 96 14.18 -1.10 -12.41
C ARG A 96 13.25 -0.71 -11.29
N PHE A 97 12.93 0.57 -11.19
CA PHE A 97 12.03 1.08 -10.17
C PHE A 97 10.61 0.50 -10.37
N HIS A 98 10.07 0.65 -11.56
CA HIS A 98 8.80 0.07 -11.94
C HIS A 98 9.00 -0.97 -13.04
N GLU A 99 8.56 -2.19 -12.80
CA GLU A 99 8.53 -3.26 -13.79
C GLU A 99 7.28 -4.13 -13.62
N GLU A 100 7.01 -5.02 -14.57
CA GLU A 100 5.92 -5.97 -14.45
C GLU A 100 6.15 -6.94 -13.27
N PRO A 101 5.08 -7.45 -12.64
CA PRO A 101 3.66 -7.22 -12.97
C PRO A 101 3.06 -5.98 -12.30
N GLN A 102 1.89 -5.53 -12.79
CA GLN A 102 1.05 -4.58 -12.06
C GLN A 102 0.31 -5.30 -10.94
N VAL A 103 0.35 -4.73 -9.73
CA VAL A 103 -0.29 -5.29 -8.54
C VAL A 103 -1.52 -4.45 -8.17
N LEU A 104 -2.67 -4.84 -8.68
CA LEU A 104 -3.93 -4.14 -8.40
C LEU A 104 -4.38 -4.39 -6.96
N HIS A 105 -4.89 -3.36 -6.29
CA HIS A 105 -5.43 -3.45 -4.92
C HIS A 105 -6.94 -3.71 -4.89
N TYR A 106 -7.48 -4.20 -6.00
CA TYR A 106 -8.88 -4.59 -6.20
C TYR A 106 -8.96 -5.71 -7.24
N GLY A 107 -10.09 -6.39 -7.33
CA GLY A 107 -10.28 -7.39 -8.37
C GLY A 107 -11.02 -8.63 -7.93
N ARG A 108 -10.73 -9.74 -8.62
CA ARG A 108 -11.37 -11.05 -8.40
C ARG A 108 -10.32 -12.08 -8.01
N PRO A 109 -10.64 -12.98 -7.06
CA PRO A 109 -9.72 -14.05 -6.69
C PRO A 109 -9.45 -14.98 -7.89
N GLY A 110 -8.26 -15.57 -7.90
CA GLY A 110 -7.81 -16.51 -8.92
C GLY A 110 -7.59 -15.89 -10.30
N THR A 111 -7.40 -14.57 -10.39
CA THR A 111 -7.15 -13.85 -11.65
C THR A 111 -5.77 -13.18 -11.65
N LEU A 112 -5.35 -12.69 -12.80
CA LEU A 112 -4.05 -12.09 -13.06
C LEU A 112 -2.90 -13.10 -12.90
N GLU A 113 -1.67 -12.64 -12.85
CA GLU A 113 -0.47 -13.45 -12.83
C GLU A 113 -0.44 -14.37 -11.59
N LYS A 114 0.02 -15.60 -11.82
CA LYS A 114 0.27 -16.56 -10.76
C LYS A 114 1.59 -16.24 -10.09
N LEU A 115 1.61 -16.22 -8.77
CA LEU A 115 2.80 -15.96 -7.99
C LEU A 115 3.78 -17.12 -8.03
N GLU A 116 5.04 -16.81 -8.33
CA GLU A 116 6.15 -17.76 -8.38
C GLU A 116 7.28 -17.33 -7.43
N PRO A 117 8.01 -18.27 -6.82
CA PRO A 117 9.15 -17.93 -5.99
C PRO A 117 10.17 -17.07 -6.73
N GLY A 118 10.66 -16.03 -6.08
CA GLY A 118 11.60 -15.07 -6.64
C GLY A 118 10.97 -13.82 -7.22
N MET A 119 9.65 -13.77 -7.37
CA MET A 119 8.95 -12.52 -7.69
C MET A 119 9.11 -11.50 -6.56
N VAL A 120 9.40 -10.25 -6.91
CA VAL A 120 9.48 -9.12 -5.99
C VAL A 120 8.59 -8.01 -6.52
N PHE A 121 7.71 -7.49 -5.66
CA PHE A 121 6.74 -6.45 -6.03
C PHE A 121 6.28 -5.64 -4.82
N THR A 122 5.67 -4.48 -5.05
CA THR A 122 5.08 -3.65 -4.00
C THR A 122 3.61 -3.99 -3.77
N ILE A 123 3.16 -3.84 -2.52
CA ILE A 123 1.75 -3.81 -2.13
C ILE A 123 1.54 -2.48 -1.41
N GLU A 124 0.77 -1.57 -2.04
CA GLU A 124 0.71 -0.15 -1.69
C GLU A 124 -0.70 0.45 -1.82
N PRO A 125 -1.72 -0.12 -1.19
CA PRO A 125 -3.09 0.31 -1.38
C PRO A 125 -3.30 1.78 -0.97
N MET A 126 -3.88 2.57 -1.88
CA MET A 126 -4.45 3.89 -1.60
C MET A 126 -5.92 3.74 -1.22
N ILE A 127 -6.28 4.16 -0.03
CA ILE A 127 -7.64 4.02 0.54
C ILE A 127 -8.21 5.41 0.86
N ASN A 128 -9.42 5.67 0.34
CA ASN A 128 -10.14 6.92 0.55
C ASN A 128 -11.23 6.77 1.61
N ALA A 129 -11.38 7.79 2.44
CA ALA A 129 -12.46 7.86 3.44
C ALA A 129 -13.85 8.05 2.82
N GLY A 130 -13.92 8.56 1.60
CA GLY A 130 -15.13 8.76 0.83
C GLY A 130 -15.17 7.90 -0.43
N ARG A 131 -15.47 8.53 -1.58
CA ARG A 131 -15.52 7.85 -2.87
C ARG A 131 -14.11 7.52 -3.38
N ARG A 132 -14.00 6.48 -4.19
CA ARG A 132 -12.74 6.06 -4.80
C ARG A 132 -12.19 7.03 -5.86
N ASP A 133 -13.07 7.88 -6.41
CA ASP A 133 -12.73 8.72 -7.55
C ASP A 133 -11.70 9.78 -7.18
N ILE A 134 -10.74 9.97 -8.05
CA ILE A 134 -9.68 10.96 -7.94
C ILE A 134 -9.71 11.92 -9.12
N LYS A 135 -8.96 13.01 -9.04
CA LYS A 135 -8.78 13.99 -10.13
C LYS A 135 -7.44 14.68 -10.00
N GLU A 136 -6.91 15.12 -11.12
CA GLU A 136 -5.78 16.06 -11.12
C GLU A 136 -6.20 17.40 -10.48
N PHE A 137 -5.28 17.99 -9.75
CA PHE A 137 -5.44 19.28 -9.10
C PHE A 137 -4.42 20.29 -9.64
N GLY A 138 -4.90 21.42 -10.15
CA GLY A 138 -4.04 22.42 -10.77
C GLY A 138 -3.57 22.02 -12.17
N ASN A 139 -2.45 22.59 -12.60
CA ASN A 139 -1.84 22.38 -13.91
C ASN A 139 -0.39 21.89 -13.80
N ASP A 140 -0.03 21.24 -12.69
CA ASP A 140 1.34 20.76 -12.47
C ASP A 140 1.60 19.37 -13.06
N GLY A 141 0.53 18.71 -13.58
CA GLY A 141 0.60 17.36 -14.17
C GLY A 141 1.00 16.26 -13.17
N TRP A 142 0.92 16.55 -11.87
CA TRP A 142 1.39 15.66 -10.81
C TRP A 142 0.42 15.50 -9.66
N THR A 143 -0.12 16.61 -9.15
CA THR A 143 -0.94 16.59 -7.94
C THR A 143 -2.29 15.93 -8.17
N ILE A 144 -2.55 14.86 -7.45
CA ILE A 144 -3.81 14.13 -7.46
C ILE A 144 -4.53 14.34 -6.13
N VAL A 145 -5.84 14.56 -6.19
CA VAL A 145 -6.68 14.70 -5.01
C VAL A 145 -7.94 13.83 -5.13
N THR A 146 -8.51 13.45 -4.00
CA THR A 146 -9.84 12.81 -3.98
C THR A 146 -10.88 13.75 -4.55
N LYS A 147 -11.76 13.24 -5.42
CA LYS A 147 -12.76 14.06 -6.12
C LYS A 147 -13.77 14.70 -5.19
N ASP A 148 -14.06 14.05 -4.07
CA ASP A 148 -14.98 14.50 -3.03
C ASP A 148 -14.29 15.20 -1.84
N HIS A 149 -12.97 15.43 -1.94
CA HIS A 149 -12.15 16.06 -0.89
C HIS A 149 -12.09 15.29 0.42
N SER A 150 -12.41 13.99 0.41
CA SER A 150 -12.23 13.11 1.56
C SER A 150 -10.73 12.84 1.81
N LEU A 151 -10.39 12.42 3.03
CA LEU A 151 -9.04 11.98 3.36
C LEU A 151 -8.66 10.72 2.56
N SER A 152 -7.39 10.60 2.23
CA SER A 152 -6.77 9.41 1.65
C SER A 152 -5.57 9.00 2.47
N ALA A 153 -5.28 7.69 2.52
CA ALA A 153 -4.10 7.13 3.17
C ALA A 153 -3.49 6.04 2.29
N GLN A 154 -2.19 5.83 2.44
CA GLN A 154 -1.43 4.78 1.77
C GLN A 154 -0.42 4.18 2.74
N TRP A 155 -0.20 2.89 2.66
CA TRP A 155 0.91 2.17 3.27
C TRP A 155 1.51 1.26 2.22
N GLU A 156 2.80 0.99 2.33
CA GLU A 156 3.49 0.18 1.35
C GLU A 156 4.58 -0.68 1.96
N HIS A 157 4.74 -1.86 1.37
CA HIS A 157 5.90 -2.72 1.55
C HIS A 157 6.32 -3.39 0.23
N THR A 158 7.63 -3.58 0.08
CA THR A 158 8.21 -4.48 -0.94
C THR A 158 8.17 -5.91 -0.41
N ILE A 159 7.63 -6.83 -1.22
CA ILE A 159 7.38 -8.23 -0.87
C ILE A 159 8.14 -9.15 -1.80
N LEU A 160 8.84 -10.14 -1.24
CA LEU A 160 9.44 -11.26 -1.96
C LEU A 160 8.53 -12.49 -1.81
N VAL A 161 8.22 -13.17 -2.91
CA VAL A 161 7.61 -14.51 -2.88
C VAL A 161 8.69 -15.52 -2.61
N THR A 162 8.63 -16.20 -1.45
CA THR A 162 9.57 -17.26 -1.08
C THR A 162 9.08 -18.64 -1.57
N PRO A 163 9.87 -19.71 -1.51
CA PRO A 163 9.40 -21.05 -1.87
C PRO A 163 8.20 -21.57 -1.06
N THR A 164 7.96 -21.02 0.14
CA THR A 164 6.92 -21.50 1.06
C THR A 164 5.90 -20.42 1.47
N GLY A 165 6.08 -19.16 1.05
CA GLY A 165 5.22 -18.04 1.45
C GLY A 165 5.74 -16.70 0.95
N TYR A 166 6.01 -15.78 1.87
CA TYR A 166 6.49 -14.44 1.54
C TYR A 166 7.53 -13.95 2.56
N GLU A 167 8.27 -12.94 2.16
CA GLU A 167 9.13 -12.13 3.04
C GLU A 167 8.86 -10.65 2.77
N VAL A 168 8.76 -9.86 3.84
CA VAL A 168 8.62 -8.40 3.73
C VAL A 168 10.00 -7.76 3.77
N MET A 169 10.48 -7.27 2.64
CA MET A 169 11.86 -6.76 2.48
C MET A 169 12.11 -5.42 3.16
N THR A 170 11.06 -4.67 3.45
CA THR A 170 11.13 -3.29 3.96
C THR A 170 10.76 -3.15 5.44
N LEU A 171 10.71 -4.24 6.20
CA LEU A 171 10.60 -4.18 7.65
C LEU A 171 11.91 -3.72 8.29
N SER A 172 11.82 -2.83 9.26
CA SER A 172 12.95 -2.27 10.02
C SER A 172 12.59 -2.13 11.49
N ALA A 173 13.60 -1.83 12.33
CA ALA A 173 13.40 -1.60 13.77
C ALA A 173 12.40 -0.46 14.09
N GLY A 174 12.17 0.46 13.15
CA GLY A 174 11.20 1.55 13.27
C GLY A 174 9.83 1.26 12.69
N SER A 175 9.61 0.07 12.13
CA SER A 175 8.30 -0.31 11.57
C SER A 175 7.23 -0.38 12.67
N PRO A 176 5.97 -0.05 12.35
CA PRO A 176 4.85 -0.28 13.28
C PRO A 176 4.76 -1.74 13.69
N ALA A 177 4.19 -2.01 14.86
CA ALA A 177 3.86 -3.35 15.26
C ALA A 177 2.92 -4.00 14.23
N LEU A 178 3.16 -5.30 13.96
CA LEU A 178 2.30 -6.06 13.07
C LEU A 178 0.87 -6.13 13.66
N PRO A 179 -0.16 -6.15 12.81
CA PRO A 179 -1.52 -6.41 13.29
C PRO A 179 -1.61 -7.79 13.99
N ASP A 180 -2.43 -7.88 15.03
CA ASP A 180 -2.58 -9.10 15.84
C ASP A 180 -2.91 -10.34 14.99
N PHE A 181 -3.70 -10.19 13.94
CA PHE A 181 -4.06 -11.29 13.05
C PHE A 181 -2.88 -11.83 12.22
N VAL A 182 -1.81 -11.04 12.02
CA VAL A 182 -0.58 -11.49 11.34
C VAL A 182 0.23 -12.37 12.27
N THR A 183 0.35 -11.98 13.54
CA THR A 183 1.11 -12.75 14.54
C THR A 183 0.43 -14.06 14.89
N ALA A 184 -0.91 -14.11 14.88
CA ALA A 184 -1.69 -15.30 15.15
C ALA A 184 -1.59 -16.41 14.09
N THR A 185 -1.21 -16.07 12.84
CA THR A 185 -1.05 -17.04 11.74
C THR A 185 0.35 -17.64 11.66
N SER A 186 1.30 -17.15 12.46
CA SER A 186 2.70 -17.60 12.45
C SER A 186 3.00 -18.68 13.50
N THR A 187 1.97 -19.16 14.23
CA THR A 187 2.03 -20.26 15.21
C THR A 187 1.36 -21.51 14.66
#